data_8f9ab9bb44bfd31cdc78d766d424278d
#
_entry.id   8f9ab9bb44bfd31cdc78d766d424278d
#
_cell.length_a   1.000
_cell.length_b   1.000
_cell.length_c   1.000
_cell.angle_alpha   90.00
_cell.angle_beta   90.00
_cell.angle_gamma   90.00
#
_symmetry.space_group_name_H-M   'P 1'
#
loop_
_entity.id
_entity.type
_entity.pdbx_description
1 polymer ?
#
loop_
_entity_poly.entity_id
_entity_poly.type
_entity_poly.pdbx_seq_one_letter_code
_entity_poly.pdbx_strand_id
1 'polypeptide(L)'
;SAIGYDWLNSLNIPGLLHEYPIKLQDGSVHMCDGFNPATNTAYEFDGSYWHGGCALCATKTYGDTIASRRRHMTETRNSKIRDSGFNLVTMCECSYTPSQAYTDSEPESKPFHVRDAFHGGRTEVFKLRQTLLEKDEIDELLKKHKESGKKNFDFSVKDKWGYYIDVTSLYPTINK
;
A
#
# COMPACT_ATOMS: atom_id res chain seq x y z
N SER A 1 5.16 -5.26 -6.97
CA SER A 1 4.29 -6.43 -6.65
C SER A 1 5.02 -7.74 -6.91
N ALA A 2 4.64 -8.84 -6.19
CA ALA A 2 5.30 -10.13 -6.37
C ALA A 2 5.22 -10.64 -7.82
N ILE A 3 4.06 -10.52 -8.47
CA ILE A 3 3.88 -10.90 -9.87
C ILE A 3 4.69 -9.99 -10.83
N GLY A 4 4.86 -8.72 -10.50
CA GLY A 4 5.73 -7.81 -11.25
C GLY A 4 7.21 -8.23 -11.17
N TYR A 5 7.65 -8.69 -10.00
CA TYR A 5 8.99 -9.24 -9.84
C TYR A 5 9.18 -10.54 -10.64
N ASP A 6 8.17 -11.43 -10.64
CA ASP A 6 8.19 -12.65 -11.44
C ASP A 6 8.34 -12.33 -12.94
N TRP A 7 7.58 -11.34 -13.43
CA TRP A 7 7.73 -10.87 -14.81
C TRP A 7 9.14 -10.34 -15.09
N LEU A 8 9.66 -9.43 -14.26
CA LEU A 8 10.98 -8.84 -14.46
C LEU A 8 12.08 -9.92 -14.47
N ASN A 9 11.98 -10.90 -13.56
CA ASN A 9 12.91 -12.03 -13.53
C ASN A 9 12.81 -12.91 -14.78
N SER A 10 11.60 -13.10 -15.33
CA SER A 10 11.38 -13.87 -16.54
C SER A 10 12.05 -13.28 -17.79
N LEU A 11 12.32 -11.96 -17.78
CA LEU A 11 13.00 -11.28 -18.88
C LEU A 11 14.48 -11.66 -19.01
N ASN A 12 15.10 -12.19 -17.96
CA ASN A 12 16.51 -12.58 -17.90
C ASN A 12 17.47 -11.51 -18.41
N ILE A 13 17.24 -10.25 -18.06
CA ILE A 13 18.02 -9.11 -18.52
C ILE A 13 19.23 -8.92 -17.60
N PRO A 14 20.47 -9.04 -18.12
CA PRO A 14 21.67 -8.79 -17.34
C PRO A 14 21.72 -7.35 -16.82
N GLY A 15 21.98 -7.18 -15.52
CA GLY A 15 22.10 -5.87 -14.90
C GLY A 15 20.80 -5.11 -14.73
N LEU A 16 19.65 -5.76 -14.80
CA LEU A 16 18.37 -5.16 -14.49
C LEU A 16 18.33 -4.76 -13.00
N LEU A 17 18.03 -3.50 -12.75
CA LEU A 17 17.86 -2.95 -11.41
C LEU A 17 16.37 -2.91 -11.08
N HIS A 18 15.98 -3.39 -9.89
CA HIS A 18 14.60 -3.38 -9.43
C HIS A 18 14.33 -2.12 -8.61
N GLU A 19 13.09 -1.61 -8.70
CA GLU A 19 12.63 -0.44 -7.93
C GLU A 19 13.61 0.73 -8.03
N TYR A 20 13.93 1.13 -9.24
CA TYR A 20 14.97 2.12 -9.51
C TYR A 20 14.39 3.52 -9.75
N PRO A 21 14.92 4.56 -9.06
CA PRO A 21 14.48 5.92 -9.27
C PRO A 21 15.06 6.52 -10.56
N ILE A 22 14.20 6.95 -11.46
CA ILE A 22 14.58 7.72 -12.64
C ILE A 22 14.13 9.17 -12.48
N LYS A 23 14.97 10.11 -12.94
CA LYS A 23 14.65 11.55 -12.92
C LYS A 23 14.01 11.94 -14.24
N LEU A 24 12.79 12.46 -14.16
CA LEU A 24 12.04 12.92 -15.33
C LEU A 24 12.44 14.34 -15.75
N GLN A 25 12.07 14.73 -16.97
CA GLN A 25 12.40 16.04 -17.53
C GLN A 25 11.81 17.21 -16.73
N ASP A 26 10.63 16.99 -16.09
CA ASP A 26 10.00 17.98 -15.23
C ASP A 26 10.68 18.12 -13.83
N GLY A 27 11.77 17.41 -13.60
CA GLY A 27 12.53 17.40 -12.36
C GLY A 27 11.96 16.44 -11.29
N SER A 28 10.82 15.83 -11.52
CA SER A 28 10.27 14.82 -10.62
C SER A 28 11.03 13.52 -10.69
N VAL A 29 10.93 12.71 -9.64
CA VAL A 29 11.52 11.37 -9.57
C VAL A 29 10.40 10.35 -9.66
N HIS A 30 10.55 9.40 -10.59
CA HIS A 30 9.66 8.27 -10.72
C HIS A 30 10.39 6.98 -10.35
N MET A 31 9.75 6.17 -9.50
CA MET A 31 10.25 4.85 -9.12
C MET A 31 9.70 3.83 -10.11
N CYS A 32 10.53 3.35 -11.02
CA CYS A 32 10.12 2.31 -11.97
C CYS A 32 10.33 0.90 -11.37
N ASP A 33 9.51 -0.07 -11.80
CA ASP A 33 9.59 -1.44 -11.31
C ASP A 33 10.92 -2.10 -11.68
N GLY A 34 11.44 -1.80 -12.88
CA GLY A 34 12.75 -2.24 -13.33
C GLY A 34 13.44 -1.20 -14.20
N PHE A 35 14.77 -1.18 -14.17
CA PHE A 35 15.58 -0.29 -15.02
C PHE A 35 16.83 -1.00 -15.52
N ASN A 36 17.08 -0.90 -16.82
CA ASN A 36 18.34 -1.35 -17.42
C ASN A 36 19.19 -0.15 -17.85
N PRO A 37 20.27 0.15 -17.10
CA PRO A 37 21.14 1.29 -17.43
C PRO A 37 21.84 1.17 -18.79
N ALA A 38 22.18 -0.06 -19.22
CA ALA A 38 22.88 -0.29 -20.46
C ALA A 38 22.06 0.10 -21.70
N THR A 39 20.74 -0.03 -21.62
CA THR A 39 19.82 0.28 -22.72
C THR A 39 18.95 1.50 -22.44
N ASN A 40 19.15 2.15 -21.29
CA ASN A 40 18.32 3.27 -20.81
C ASN A 40 16.81 2.94 -20.86
N THR A 41 16.44 1.73 -20.41
CA THR A 41 15.08 1.21 -20.52
C THR A 41 14.46 1.07 -19.16
N ALA A 42 13.31 1.71 -18.96
CA ALA A 42 12.43 1.52 -17.81
C ALA A 42 11.40 0.43 -18.10
N TYR A 43 11.10 -0.38 -17.11
CA TYR A 43 10.15 -1.47 -17.15
C TYR A 43 9.05 -1.20 -16.11
N GLU A 44 7.79 -1.31 -16.53
CA GLU A 44 6.62 -1.06 -15.70
C GLU A 44 5.64 -2.22 -15.80
N PHE A 45 5.22 -2.76 -14.67
CA PHE A 45 4.20 -3.79 -14.58
C PHE A 45 2.87 -3.18 -14.13
N ASP A 46 1.94 -3.09 -15.06
CA ASP A 46 0.65 -2.45 -14.83
C ASP A 46 -0.38 -3.45 -14.28
N GLY A 47 -0.50 -3.52 -12.95
CA GLY A 47 -1.54 -4.28 -12.27
C GLY A 47 -2.94 -3.78 -12.65
N SER A 48 -3.81 -4.70 -13.04
CA SER A 48 -5.13 -4.38 -13.63
C SER A 48 -5.99 -3.46 -12.76
N TYR A 49 -5.95 -3.67 -11.45
CA TYR A 49 -6.69 -2.84 -10.51
C TYR A 49 -6.18 -1.39 -10.45
N TRP A 50 -4.86 -1.21 -10.29
CA TRP A 50 -4.28 0.11 -10.03
C TRP A 50 -4.16 0.97 -11.27
N HIS A 51 -3.98 0.35 -12.43
CA HIS A 51 -3.75 1.03 -13.70
C HIS A 51 -5.00 1.09 -14.59
N GLY A 52 -6.15 0.62 -14.08
CA GLY A 52 -7.42 0.64 -14.81
C GLY A 52 -7.49 -0.37 -15.95
N GLY A 53 -6.57 -1.33 -15.96
CA GLY A 53 -6.48 -2.38 -16.96
C GLY A 53 -6.04 -1.88 -18.35
N CYS A 54 -5.78 -2.83 -19.22
CA CYS A 54 -5.53 -2.57 -20.64
C CYS A 54 -6.85 -2.60 -21.45
N ALA A 55 -6.79 -2.34 -22.73
CA ALA A 55 -7.96 -2.38 -23.61
C ALA A 55 -8.72 -3.72 -23.57
N LEU A 56 -8.04 -4.82 -23.24
CA LEU A 56 -8.63 -6.16 -23.20
C LEU A 56 -9.37 -6.46 -21.88
N CYS A 57 -8.94 -5.92 -20.77
CA CYS A 57 -9.48 -6.23 -19.44
C CYS A 57 -10.25 -5.09 -18.78
N ALA A 58 -10.15 -3.89 -19.30
CA ALA A 58 -10.72 -2.68 -18.71
C ALA A 58 -12.23 -2.73 -18.47
N THR A 59 -12.95 -3.41 -19.34
CA THR A 59 -14.43 -3.48 -19.30
C THR A 59 -14.96 -4.51 -18.32
N LYS A 60 -14.11 -5.42 -17.82
CA LYS A 60 -14.57 -6.58 -17.05
C LYS A 60 -14.63 -6.37 -15.54
N THR A 61 -13.93 -5.37 -14.99
CA THR A 61 -13.61 -5.39 -13.55
C THR A 61 -14.02 -4.14 -12.77
N TYR A 62 -14.16 -2.96 -13.38
CA TYR A 62 -14.42 -1.71 -12.65
C TYR A 62 -15.32 -0.78 -13.44
N GLY A 63 -16.20 -0.04 -12.74
CA GLY A 63 -17.05 0.96 -13.38
C GLY A 63 -16.24 1.92 -14.26
N ASP A 64 -16.76 2.21 -15.45
CA ASP A 64 -16.04 2.88 -16.54
C ASP A 64 -15.26 4.15 -16.15
N THR A 65 -15.79 4.93 -15.20
CA THR A 65 -15.21 6.24 -14.84
C THR A 65 -13.90 6.11 -14.07
N ILE A 66 -13.82 5.18 -13.08
CA ILE A 66 -12.63 5.00 -12.26
C ILE A 66 -11.51 4.34 -13.07
N ALA A 67 -11.86 3.32 -13.85
CA ALA A 67 -10.90 2.64 -14.72
C ALA A 67 -10.35 3.60 -15.78
N SER A 68 -11.19 4.42 -16.40
CA SER A 68 -10.76 5.44 -17.38
C SER A 68 -9.81 6.46 -16.78
N ARG A 69 -10.10 6.95 -15.58
CA ARG A 69 -9.21 7.89 -14.88
C ARG A 69 -7.85 7.26 -14.58
N ARG A 70 -7.83 6.03 -14.08
CA ARG A 70 -6.58 5.31 -13.77
C ARG A 70 -5.76 5.06 -15.03
N ARG A 71 -6.37 4.64 -16.12
CA ARG A 71 -5.69 4.51 -17.42
C ARG A 71 -5.08 5.82 -17.90
N HIS A 72 -5.84 6.90 -17.82
CA HIS A 72 -5.33 8.22 -18.20
C HIS A 72 -4.10 8.62 -17.36
N MET A 73 -4.12 8.36 -16.05
CA MET A 73 -2.96 8.60 -15.18
C MET A 73 -1.75 7.73 -15.59
N THR A 74 -1.97 6.46 -15.89
CA THR A 74 -0.92 5.55 -16.37
C THR A 74 -0.34 6.00 -17.70
N GLU A 75 -1.18 6.38 -18.67
CA GLU A 75 -0.75 6.92 -19.96
C GLU A 75 0.05 8.22 -19.81
N THR A 76 -0.41 9.13 -18.93
CA THR A 76 0.30 10.37 -18.62
C THR A 76 1.68 10.08 -18.02
N ARG A 77 1.78 9.15 -17.07
CA ARG A 77 3.06 8.70 -16.51
C ARG A 77 3.97 8.14 -17.60
N ASN A 78 3.44 7.25 -18.42
CA ASN A 78 4.19 6.59 -19.49
C ASN A 78 4.71 7.59 -20.54
N SER A 79 3.90 8.61 -20.90
CA SER A 79 4.35 9.70 -21.77
C SER A 79 5.49 10.47 -21.13
N LYS A 80 5.38 10.87 -19.87
CA LYS A 80 6.43 11.60 -19.16
C LYS A 80 7.77 10.82 -19.13
N ILE A 81 7.73 9.50 -18.94
CA ILE A 81 8.93 8.66 -18.97
C ILE A 81 9.58 8.71 -20.37
N ARG A 82 8.79 8.52 -21.44
CA ARG A 82 9.28 8.58 -22.83
C ARG A 82 9.81 9.97 -23.19
N ASP A 83 9.08 11.02 -22.83
CA ASP A 83 9.46 12.41 -23.10
C ASP A 83 10.76 12.80 -22.36
N SER A 84 11.06 12.11 -21.27
CA SER A 84 12.33 12.25 -20.53
C SER A 84 13.50 11.50 -21.17
N GLY A 85 13.31 10.86 -22.32
CA GLY A 85 14.35 10.17 -23.07
C GLY A 85 14.62 8.73 -22.66
N PHE A 86 13.75 8.13 -21.87
CA PHE A 86 13.84 6.71 -21.50
C PHE A 86 13.08 5.85 -22.51
N ASN A 87 13.64 4.68 -22.85
CA ASN A 87 12.87 3.62 -23.46
C ASN A 87 11.91 3.06 -22.40
N LEU A 88 10.68 2.74 -22.78
CA LEU A 88 9.68 2.22 -21.85
C LEU A 88 9.09 0.91 -22.36
N VAL A 89 9.18 -0.12 -21.53
CA VAL A 89 8.52 -1.40 -21.73
C VAL A 89 7.47 -1.57 -20.65
N THR A 90 6.24 -1.81 -21.06
CA THR A 90 5.11 -2.01 -20.13
C THR A 90 4.53 -3.42 -20.29
N MET A 91 4.12 -4.01 -19.17
CA MET A 91 3.40 -5.29 -19.15
C MET A 91 2.10 -5.13 -18.37
N CYS A 92 0.99 -5.46 -19.00
CA CYS A 92 -0.29 -5.50 -18.29
C CYS A 92 -0.46 -6.87 -17.63
N GLU A 93 -0.87 -6.88 -16.38
CA GLU A 93 -1.11 -8.10 -15.60
C GLU A 93 -1.98 -9.12 -16.33
N CYS A 94 -3.04 -8.67 -17.02
CA CYS A 94 -3.94 -9.56 -17.76
C CYS A 94 -3.29 -10.24 -18.98
N SER A 95 -2.13 -9.77 -19.42
CA SER A 95 -1.38 -10.32 -20.56
C SER A 95 -0.18 -11.16 -20.15
N TYR A 96 0.09 -11.20 -18.84
CA TYR A 96 1.19 -11.97 -18.28
C TYR A 96 0.70 -13.29 -17.73
N THR A 97 1.41 -14.36 -18.05
CA THR A 97 1.20 -15.67 -17.45
C THR A 97 2.31 -15.89 -16.43
N PRO A 98 1.98 -15.99 -15.13
CA PRO A 98 2.96 -16.21 -14.08
C PRO A 98 3.80 -17.46 -14.30
N SER A 99 5.04 -17.43 -13.85
CA SER A 99 5.91 -18.61 -13.87
C SER A 99 5.37 -19.72 -12.95
N GLN A 100 5.73 -20.96 -13.24
CA GLN A 100 5.35 -22.09 -12.37
C GLN A 100 5.91 -21.91 -10.96
N ALA A 101 7.15 -21.39 -10.85
CA ALA A 101 7.77 -21.12 -9.55
C ALA A 101 6.99 -20.07 -8.74
N TYR A 102 6.42 -19.05 -9.40
CA TYR A 102 5.55 -18.06 -8.75
C TYR A 102 4.25 -18.72 -8.29
N THR A 103 3.61 -19.49 -9.16
CA THR A 103 2.35 -20.18 -8.85
C THR A 103 2.52 -21.19 -7.70
N ASP A 104 3.63 -21.92 -7.66
CA ASP A 104 3.94 -22.86 -6.59
C ASP A 104 4.32 -22.18 -5.27
N SER A 105 4.83 -20.94 -5.34
CA SER A 105 5.18 -20.13 -4.16
C SER A 105 4.01 -19.40 -3.55
N GLU A 106 2.88 -19.27 -4.28
CA GLU A 106 1.66 -18.73 -3.72
C GLU A 106 1.26 -19.59 -2.52
N PRO A 107 1.22 -19.01 -1.30
CA PRO A 107 0.86 -19.81 -0.15
C PRO A 107 -0.55 -20.34 -0.37
N GLU A 108 -0.71 -21.69 -0.34
CA GLU A 108 -2.03 -22.27 -0.14
C GLU A 108 -2.73 -21.41 0.91
N SER A 109 -3.95 -20.99 0.63
CA SER A 109 -4.73 -20.13 1.51
C SER A 109 -4.95 -20.83 2.85
N LYS A 110 -3.88 -20.87 3.66
CA LYS A 110 -4.00 -21.30 5.05
C LYS A 110 -4.93 -20.31 5.72
N PRO A 111 -5.96 -20.78 6.43
CA PRO A 111 -6.81 -19.89 7.19
C PRO A 111 -5.91 -19.01 8.05
N PHE A 112 -6.01 -17.70 7.87
CA PHE A 112 -5.25 -16.74 8.65
C PHE A 112 -5.44 -17.02 10.13
N HIS A 113 -4.36 -17.24 10.84
CA HIS A 113 -4.44 -17.13 12.29
C HIS A 113 -4.80 -15.68 12.59
N VAL A 114 -5.82 -15.47 13.43
CA VAL A 114 -6.35 -14.12 13.72
C VAL A 114 -5.23 -13.11 14.09
N ARG A 115 -4.15 -13.58 14.71
CA ARG A 115 -2.96 -12.76 15.01
C ARG A 115 -2.18 -12.31 13.78
N ASP A 116 -2.18 -13.08 12.71
CA ASP A 116 -1.42 -12.77 11.49
C ASP A 116 -2.16 -11.74 10.62
N ALA A 117 -3.45 -11.53 10.88
CA ALA A 117 -4.26 -10.50 10.24
C ALA A 117 -3.95 -9.07 10.77
N PHE A 118 -3.25 -8.95 11.89
CA PHE A 118 -2.88 -7.66 12.49
C PHE A 118 -1.56 -7.09 11.94
N HIS A 119 -1.30 -7.23 10.65
CA HIS A 119 -0.20 -6.54 9.96
C HIS A 119 -0.55 -5.11 9.53
N GLY A 120 -1.54 -4.50 10.13
CA GLY A 120 -1.79 -3.09 9.97
C GLY A 120 -1.07 -2.31 11.05
N GLY A 121 -0.31 -1.29 10.67
CA GLY A 121 0.39 -0.32 11.50
C GLY A 121 0.92 -0.85 12.84
N ARG A 122 2.20 -0.69 13.12
CA ARG A 122 2.79 -1.12 14.39
C ARG A 122 2.07 -0.45 15.55
N THR A 123 1.22 -1.19 16.24
CA THR A 123 0.78 -0.85 17.57
C THR A 123 1.79 -1.45 18.54
N GLU A 124 2.79 -0.68 18.93
CA GLU A 124 3.74 -1.11 19.95
C GLU A 124 3.22 -0.67 21.32
N VAL A 125 3.04 -1.64 22.21
CA VAL A 125 2.82 -1.32 23.62
C VAL A 125 4.20 -1.03 24.21
N PHE A 126 4.51 0.24 24.46
CA PHE A 126 5.79 0.67 25.03
C PHE A 126 6.02 0.22 26.47
N LYS A 127 5.00 -0.30 27.15
CA LYS A 127 5.11 -0.89 28.48
C LYS A 127 4.49 -2.29 28.51
N LEU A 128 5.31 -3.30 28.78
CA LEU A 128 4.89 -4.70 28.90
C LEU A 128 3.96 -4.96 30.11
N ARG A 129 3.93 -4.06 31.08
CA ARG A 129 3.10 -4.17 32.28
C ARG A 129 2.70 -2.77 32.75
N GLN A 130 1.41 -2.53 32.86
CA GLN A 130 0.85 -1.33 33.44
C GLN A 130 -0.27 -1.73 34.42
N THR A 131 -0.28 -1.14 35.60
CA THR A 131 -1.39 -1.30 36.53
C THR A 131 -2.51 -0.39 36.04
N LEU A 132 -3.61 -0.98 35.64
CA LEU A 132 -4.80 -0.27 35.23
C LEU A 132 -5.61 0.15 36.47
N LEU A 133 -6.38 1.23 36.34
CA LEU A 133 -7.33 1.63 37.35
C LEU A 133 -8.47 0.61 37.45
N GLU A 134 -8.95 0.39 38.64
CA GLU A 134 -10.18 -0.36 38.85
C GLU A 134 -11.39 0.44 38.34
N LYS A 135 -12.46 -0.29 38.03
CA LYS A 135 -13.65 0.30 37.42
C LYS A 135 -14.22 1.49 38.23
N ASP A 136 -14.22 1.37 39.55
CA ASP A 136 -14.75 2.39 40.45
C ASP A 136 -13.91 3.68 40.41
N GLU A 137 -12.60 3.56 40.27
CA GLU A 137 -11.68 4.70 40.12
C GLU A 137 -11.92 5.42 38.78
N ILE A 138 -12.21 4.65 37.73
CA ILE A 138 -12.54 5.20 36.40
C ILE A 138 -13.86 5.96 36.45
N ASP A 139 -14.88 5.40 37.06
CA ASP A 139 -16.22 6.02 37.19
C ASP A 139 -16.14 7.32 38.00
N GLU A 140 -15.33 7.35 39.04
CA GLU A 140 -15.09 8.58 39.82
C GLU A 140 -14.38 9.67 39.01
N LEU A 141 -13.37 9.33 38.21
CA LEU A 141 -12.69 10.25 37.32
C LEU A 141 -13.60 10.79 36.23
N LEU A 142 -14.43 9.95 35.64
CA LEU A 142 -15.42 10.36 34.64
C LEU A 142 -16.47 11.32 35.24
N LYS A 143 -16.90 11.07 36.48
CA LYS A 143 -17.80 11.95 37.19
C LYS A 143 -17.18 13.32 37.44
N LYS A 144 -15.96 13.37 37.97
CA LYS A 144 -15.19 14.61 38.17
C LYS A 144 -14.97 15.37 36.85
N HIS A 145 -14.72 14.66 35.75
CA HIS A 145 -14.58 15.30 34.44
C HIS A 145 -15.89 15.96 33.97
N LYS A 146 -17.03 15.25 34.10
CA LYS A 146 -18.36 15.82 33.78
C LYS A 146 -18.67 17.06 34.62
N GLU A 147 -18.38 16.99 35.90
CA GLU A 147 -18.60 18.12 36.83
C GLU A 147 -17.70 19.33 36.52
N SER A 148 -16.52 19.10 35.95
CA SER A 148 -15.58 20.16 35.59
C SER A 148 -16.00 21.01 34.40
N GLY A 149 -16.95 20.54 33.57
CA GLY A 149 -17.42 21.22 32.36
C GLY A 149 -16.36 21.40 31.27
N LYS A 150 -15.18 20.81 31.41
CA LYS A 150 -14.11 20.89 30.41
C LYS A 150 -14.43 20.01 29.19
N LYS A 151 -14.27 20.57 27.99
CA LYS A 151 -14.48 19.82 26.73
C LYS A 151 -13.45 18.73 26.50
N ASN A 152 -12.23 18.93 26.98
CA ASN A 152 -11.14 17.98 26.81
C ASN A 152 -10.82 17.31 28.14
N PHE A 153 -10.62 16.01 28.11
CA PHE A 153 -10.21 15.24 29.27
C PHE A 153 -8.77 15.62 29.66
N ASP A 154 -8.55 15.86 30.96
CA ASP A 154 -7.21 16.16 31.47
C ASP A 154 -6.40 14.87 31.57
N PHE A 155 -5.47 14.69 30.62
CA PHE A 155 -4.58 13.53 30.58
C PHE A 155 -3.37 13.65 31.52
N SER A 156 -3.30 14.66 32.38
CA SER A 156 -2.23 14.74 33.40
C SER A 156 -2.32 13.63 34.45
N VAL A 157 -3.47 12.99 34.57
CA VAL A 157 -3.70 11.81 35.44
C VAL A 157 -3.27 10.50 34.76
N LYS A 158 -2.46 10.59 33.72
CA LYS A 158 -2.15 9.49 32.78
C LYS A 158 -1.42 8.30 33.34
N ASP A 159 -0.89 8.36 34.54
CA ASP A 159 0.01 7.32 35.01
C ASP A 159 -0.70 6.03 35.47
N LYS A 160 -2.01 6.00 35.50
CA LYS A 160 -2.75 4.92 36.14
C LYS A 160 -3.83 4.25 35.31
N TRP A 161 -4.18 4.73 34.10
CA TRP A 161 -5.22 4.11 33.28
C TRP A 161 -4.90 4.19 31.79
N GLY A 162 -5.35 3.21 31.05
CA GLY A 162 -5.17 3.13 29.62
C GLY A 162 -6.49 3.00 28.90
N TYR A 163 -6.64 3.68 27.77
CA TYR A 163 -7.70 3.40 26.82
C TYR A 163 -7.22 2.44 25.76
N TYR A 164 -8.02 1.44 25.46
CA TYR A 164 -7.96 0.75 24.20
C TYR A 164 -8.94 1.48 23.26
N ILE A 165 -8.41 2.24 22.32
CA ILE A 165 -9.22 2.85 21.27
C ILE A 165 -9.03 1.98 20.04
N ASP A 166 -10.03 1.17 19.74
CA ASP A 166 -10.16 0.52 18.45
C ASP A 166 -10.88 1.48 17.51
N VAL A 167 -10.16 2.06 16.56
CA VAL A 167 -10.76 2.86 15.50
C VAL A 167 -11.21 1.90 14.42
N THR A 168 -12.36 1.27 14.65
CA THR A 168 -13.05 0.49 13.64
C THR A 168 -13.21 1.33 12.37
N SER A 169 -12.68 0.83 11.26
CA SER A 169 -12.74 1.49 9.94
C SER A 169 -11.74 2.63 9.71
N LEU A 170 -10.62 2.69 10.44
CA LEU A 170 -9.57 3.68 10.14
C LEU A 170 -9.08 3.55 8.69
N TYR A 171 -8.87 2.34 8.19
CA TYR A 171 -8.42 2.09 6.82
C TYR A 171 -9.42 2.54 5.74
N PRO A 172 -10.72 2.22 5.82
CA PRO A 172 -11.69 2.75 4.87
C PRO A 172 -11.82 4.28 4.90
N THR A 173 -11.52 4.92 6.02
CA THR A 173 -11.61 6.38 6.16
C THR A 173 -10.42 7.09 5.54
N ILE A 174 -9.23 6.50 5.61
CA ILE A 174 -8.01 7.07 5.03
C ILE A 174 -7.93 6.79 3.52
N ASN A 175 -8.50 5.70 3.05
CA ASN A 175 -8.47 5.29 1.64
C ASN A 175 -9.60 5.89 0.79
N LYS A 176 -10.38 6.81 1.31
CA LYS A 176 -11.34 7.63 0.56
C LYS A 176 -10.63 8.85 0.00
#